data_f0bf651090fdb292ad99c2c5df00730b
#
_entry.id   f0bf651090fdb292ad99c2c5df00730b
#
_cell.length_a   1.000
_cell.length_b   1.000
_cell.length_c   1.000
_cell.angle_alpha   90.00
_cell.angle_beta   90.00
_cell.angle_gamma   90.00
#
_symmetry.space_group_name_H-M   'P 1'
#
loop_
_entity.id
_entity.type
_entity.pdbx_description
1 polymer ?
#
loop_
_entity_poly.entity_id
_entity_poly.type
_entity_poly.pdbx_seq_one_letter_code
_entity_poly.pdbx_strand_id
1 'polypeptide(L)'
;MTQPPAVPGDQRGWLAWYAVPETSIPYDRLVRAAQESSFPKECLPRPLDRKAAWEQAFSLPEAGREVRPSDALRQRCPDPALTCRLHVRPVRRRMPLIRHLELEVVCPGAVTPGEQRRTAVVAVLRLDDKGHSCSTVIGSWMELVDGDDVARAVRRMEEDYRRLLDAAPPGASREAVRRRLKALSAILLRATGALYYIPHAACPDGKELMACRDFLSRSSGGQFTFVRLLAGDAQAVADVRAAVVETLRRQLAAIHDEAGRLKEVADPDKRERLAARLLTTFQEVAETTRRVQASLQDTLQELEDLLLLAKRSVAGV
;
A
#
# COMPACT_ATOMS: atom_id res chain seq x y z
N MET A 1 -25.05 -22.90 -23.62
CA MET A 1 -26.07 -23.21 -22.58
C MET A 1 -26.36 -21.95 -21.84
N THR A 2 -27.47 -21.26 -22.11
CA THR A 2 -27.96 -20.09 -21.41
C THR A 2 -28.51 -20.52 -20.04
N GLN A 3 -27.91 -20.05 -18.94
CA GLN A 3 -28.47 -20.26 -17.60
C GLN A 3 -29.89 -19.66 -17.55
N PRO A 4 -30.87 -20.38 -16.99
CA PRO A 4 -32.20 -19.81 -16.80
C PRO A 4 -32.11 -18.53 -15.92
N PRO A 5 -32.98 -17.55 -16.10
CA PRO A 5 -32.98 -16.35 -15.26
C PRO A 5 -33.23 -16.75 -13.81
N ALA A 6 -32.31 -16.33 -12.93
CA ALA A 6 -32.43 -16.60 -11.49
C ALA A 6 -33.71 -15.95 -10.95
N VAL A 7 -34.50 -16.70 -10.19
CA VAL A 7 -35.71 -16.22 -9.52
C VAL A 7 -35.28 -15.16 -8.47
N PRO A 8 -35.94 -14.00 -8.39
CA PRO A 8 -35.68 -13.02 -7.34
C PRO A 8 -35.89 -13.69 -5.97
N GLY A 9 -34.88 -13.77 -5.14
CA GLY A 9 -34.88 -14.43 -3.83
C GLY A 9 -33.86 -15.56 -3.66
N ASP A 10 -33.34 -16.11 -4.74
CA ASP A 10 -32.38 -17.23 -4.68
C ASP A 10 -30.91 -16.78 -4.56
N GLN A 11 -30.63 -15.50 -4.70
CA GLN A 11 -29.25 -14.99 -4.63
C GLN A 11 -28.85 -14.70 -3.20
N ARG A 12 -27.76 -15.32 -2.73
CA ARG A 12 -27.15 -15.15 -1.40
C ARG A 12 -26.04 -14.10 -1.38
N GLY A 13 -25.47 -13.78 -2.52
CA GLY A 13 -24.40 -12.81 -2.65
C GLY A 13 -23.59 -13.01 -3.91
N TRP A 14 -22.33 -12.57 -3.83
CA TRP A 14 -21.36 -12.65 -4.90
C TRP A 14 -20.03 -13.18 -4.38
N LEU A 15 -19.37 -13.96 -5.20
CA LEU A 15 -17.96 -14.27 -5.06
C LEU A 15 -17.16 -13.41 -6.03
N ALA A 16 -16.13 -12.73 -5.57
CA ALA A 16 -15.31 -11.87 -6.42
C ALA A 16 -13.82 -12.06 -6.15
N TRP A 17 -13.02 -11.94 -7.20
CA TRP A 17 -11.56 -11.93 -7.12
C TRP A 17 -10.98 -11.02 -8.20
N TYR A 18 -9.73 -10.58 -7.99
CA TYR A 18 -9.10 -9.68 -8.94
C TYR A 18 -7.58 -9.87 -8.98
N ALA A 19 -7.02 -9.52 -10.14
CA ALA A 19 -5.59 -9.43 -10.38
C ALA A 19 -5.26 -8.03 -10.91
N VAL A 20 -4.24 -7.40 -10.33
CA VAL A 20 -3.78 -6.08 -10.73
C VAL A 20 -2.31 -6.16 -11.05
N PRO A 21 -1.87 -5.80 -12.27
CA PRO A 21 -0.47 -5.72 -12.61
C PRO A 21 0.23 -4.63 -11.78
N GLU A 22 1.48 -4.88 -11.42
CA GLU A 22 2.31 -3.90 -10.69
C GLU A 22 2.87 -2.87 -11.67
N THR A 23 2.02 -1.97 -12.13
CA THR A 23 2.41 -0.88 -13.04
C THR A 23 2.25 0.46 -12.34
N SER A 24 3.21 1.36 -12.56
CA SER A 24 3.03 2.77 -12.20
C SER A 24 2.07 3.40 -13.21
N ILE A 25 1.03 4.03 -12.72
CA ILE A 25 0.03 4.71 -13.56
C ILE A 25 -0.03 6.20 -13.20
N PRO A 26 -0.26 7.11 -14.17
CA PRO A 26 -0.52 8.50 -13.89
C PRO A 26 -1.78 8.66 -13.03
N TYR A 27 -1.76 9.60 -12.08
CA TYR A 27 -2.90 9.81 -11.18
C TYR A 27 -4.16 10.31 -11.92
N ASP A 28 -3.99 11.15 -12.94
CA ASP A 28 -5.08 11.61 -13.80
C ASP A 28 -5.78 10.47 -14.53
N ARG A 29 -5.03 9.46 -14.98
CA ARG A 29 -5.59 8.22 -15.57
C ARG A 29 -6.44 7.46 -14.56
N LEU A 30 -5.99 7.38 -13.29
CA LEU A 30 -6.77 6.75 -12.21
C LEU A 30 -8.11 7.47 -11.99
N VAL A 31 -8.06 8.81 -11.92
CA VAL A 31 -9.25 9.65 -11.74
C VAL A 31 -10.20 9.53 -12.92
N ARG A 32 -9.70 9.56 -14.15
CA ARG A 32 -10.50 9.40 -15.39
C ARG A 32 -11.16 8.03 -15.45
N ALA A 33 -10.41 6.96 -15.14
CA ALA A 33 -10.94 5.61 -15.08
C ALA A 33 -12.10 5.49 -14.08
N ALA A 34 -11.99 6.15 -12.91
CA ALA A 34 -13.07 6.18 -11.92
C ALA A 34 -14.32 6.91 -12.44
N GLN A 35 -14.14 8.04 -13.12
CA GLN A 35 -15.27 8.80 -13.70
C GLN A 35 -16.00 7.99 -14.77
N GLU A 36 -15.26 7.40 -15.71
CA GLU A 36 -15.82 6.66 -16.86
C GLU A 36 -16.47 5.32 -16.46
N SER A 37 -16.07 4.75 -15.33
CA SER A 37 -16.64 3.50 -14.80
C SER A 37 -17.70 3.71 -13.72
N SER A 38 -18.06 4.93 -13.39
CA SER A 38 -18.92 5.27 -12.25
C SER A 38 -18.36 4.72 -10.90
N PHE A 39 -17.05 4.54 -10.83
CA PHE A 39 -16.40 4.10 -9.61
C PHE A 39 -16.28 5.26 -8.61
N PRO A 40 -16.57 5.06 -7.31
CA PRO A 40 -16.58 6.12 -6.32
C PRO A 40 -15.19 6.77 -6.14
N LYS A 41 -15.10 8.10 -6.32
CA LYS A 41 -13.84 8.85 -6.21
C LYS A 41 -13.26 8.83 -4.80
N GLU A 42 -14.09 8.76 -3.79
CA GLU A 42 -13.71 8.67 -2.38
C GLU A 42 -12.94 7.38 -2.05
N CYS A 43 -13.06 6.35 -2.88
CA CYS A 43 -12.28 5.12 -2.75
C CYS A 43 -10.86 5.26 -3.31
N LEU A 44 -10.57 6.29 -4.11
CA LEU A 44 -9.24 6.48 -4.66
C LEU A 44 -8.23 6.81 -3.54
N PRO A 45 -7.01 6.26 -3.57
CA PRO A 45 -5.95 6.71 -2.69
C PRO A 45 -5.57 8.16 -3.04
N ARG A 46 -5.10 8.89 -2.06
CA ARG A 46 -4.55 10.23 -2.32
C ARG A 46 -3.27 10.12 -3.14
N PRO A 47 -2.97 11.08 -4.02
CA PRO A 47 -1.67 11.15 -4.67
C PRO A 47 -0.56 11.27 -3.61
N LEU A 48 0.65 10.93 -3.97
CA LEU A 48 1.79 11.18 -3.10
C LEU A 48 1.92 12.69 -2.85
N ASP A 49 2.08 13.05 -1.57
CA ASP A 49 2.45 14.42 -1.26
C ASP A 49 3.90 14.71 -1.71
N ARG A 50 4.24 15.98 -1.83
CA ARG A 50 5.56 16.40 -2.32
C ARG A 50 6.71 15.86 -1.49
N LYS A 51 6.52 15.76 -0.17
CA LYS A 51 7.51 15.19 0.74
C LYS A 51 7.71 13.70 0.50
N ALA A 52 6.61 12.94 0.45
CA ALA A 52 6.67 11.49 0.22
C ALA A 52 7.25 11.16 -1.17
N ALA A 53 6.85 11.91 -2.21
CA ALA A 53 7.40 11.77 -3.55
C ALA A 53 8.91 12.05 -3.58
N TRP A 54 9.36 13.11 -2.87
CA TRP A 54 10.77 13.45 -2.79
C TRP A 54 11.56 12.42 -1.99
N GLU A 55 11.05 11.98 -0.83
CA GLU A 55 11.70 10.96 -0.01
C GLU A 55 11.87 9.64 -0.77
N GLN A 56 10.91 9.27 -1.60
CA GLN A 56 10.97 8.09 -2.45
C GLN A 56 11.96 8.26 -3.62
N ALA A 57 11.91 9.39 -4.34
CA ALA A 57 12.78 9.67 -5.48
C ALA A 57 14.27 9.78 -5.08
N PHE A 58 14.52 10.42 -3.93
CA PHE A 58 15.87 10.65 -3.41
C PHE A 58 16.27 9.60 -2.36
N SER A 59 15.94 8.34 -2.62
CA SER A 59 16.41 7.17 -1.87
C SER A 59 17.26 6.27 -2.76
N LEU A 60 18.23 5.58 -2.16
CA LEU A 60 19.00 4.52 -2.78
C LEU A 60 18.87 3.24 -1.96
N PRO A 61 19.10 2.05 -2.54
CA PRO A 61 19.21 0.80 -1.77
C PRO A 61 20.26 0.94 -0.64
N GLU A 62 20.09 0.23 0.45
CA GLU A 62 21.04 0.23 1.57
C GLU A 62 22.47 -0.15 1.14
N ALA A 63 22.58 -1.07 0.18
CA ALA A 63 23.87 -1.46 -0.41
C ALA A 63 24.52 -0.33 -1.23
N GLY A 64 23.84 0.79 -1.42
CA GLY A 64 24.28 1.89 -2.28
C GLY A 64 24.15 1.57 -3.77
N ARG A 65 24.50 2.55 -4.60
CA ARG A 65 24.55 2.42 -6.06
C ARG A 65 25.99 2.44 -6.53
N GLU A 66 26.43 1.42 -7.21
CA GLU A 66 27.77 1.37 -7.80
C GLU A 66 27.96 2.45 -8.87
N VAL A 67 29.13 3.07 -8.84
CA VAL A 67 29.60 4.03 -9.82
C VAL A 67 31.04 3.69 -10.22
N ARG A 68 31.44 4.11 -11.41
CA ARG A 68 32.76 3.78 -11.93
C ARG A 68 33.84 4.62 -11.28
N PRO A 69 34.93 3.99 -10.76
CA PRO A 69 36.11 4.72 -10.34
C PRO A 69 36.71 5.49 -11.53
N SER A 70 37.24 6.70 -11.27
CA SER A 70 38.01 7.44 -12.27
C SER A 70 39.32 6.73 -12.62
N ASP A 71 39.90 7.05 -13.78
CA ASP A 71 41.19 6.52 -14.15
C ASP A 71 42.29 6.97 -13.19
N ALA A 72 42.19 8.21 -12.67
CA ALA A 72 43.09 8.72 -11.66
C ALA A 72 43.04 7.93 -10.35
N LEU A 73 41.85 7.51 -9.93
CA LEU A 73 41.69 6.68 -8.74
C LEU A 73 42.20 5.26 -8.99
N ARG A 74 41.96 4.67 -10.15
CA ARG A 74 42.46 3.33 -10.52
C ARG A 74 43.97 3.29 -10.56
N GLN A 75 44.63 4.36 -11.02
CA GLN A 75 46.06 4.48 -10.99
C GLN A 75 46.65 4.56 -9.58
N ARG A 76 45.94 5.27 -8.68
CA ARG A 76 46.34 5.36 -7.25
C ARG A 76 46.03 4.11 -6.45
N CYS A 77 44.98 3.40 -6.81
CA CYS A 77 44.55 2.16 -6.15
C CYS A 77 44.31 1.07 -7.22
N PRO A 78 45.36 0.36 -7.65
CA PRO A 78 45.26 -0.67 -8.68
C PRO A 78 44.66 -1.99 -8.17
N ASP A 79 43.93 -1.98 -7.07
CA ASP A 79 43.28 -3.14 -6.48
C ASP A 79 42.05 -3.53 -7.29
N PRO A 80 41.93 -4.79 -7.77
CA PRO A 80 40.74 -5.26 -8.47
C PRO A 80 39.46 -5.25 -7.60
N ALA A 81 39.58 -5.21 -6.27
CA ALA A 81 38.47 -5.09 -5.33
C ALA A 81 38.07 -3.64 -5.03
N LEU A 82 38.66 -2.66 -5.74
CA LEU A 82 38.24 -1.25 -5.65
C LEU A 82 36.77 -1.10 -6.00
N THR A 83 35.99 -0.57 -5.05
CA THR A 83 34.58 -0.27 -5.26
C THR A 83 34.26 1.18 -4.94
N CYS A 84 33.37 1.78 -5.73
CA CYS A 84 32.81 3.10 -5.48
C CYS A 84 31.30 3.01 -5.44
N ARG A 85 30.67 3.55 -4.38
CA ARG A 85 29.23 3.48 -4.19
C ARG A 85 28.66 4.83 -3.75
N LEU A 86 27.49 5.15 -4.28
CA LEU A 86 26.71 6.30 -3.85
C LEU A 86 25.69 5.89 -2.80
N HIS A 87 25.63 6.64 -1.71
CA HIS A 87 24.65 6.48 -0.64
C HIS A 87 23.89 7.79 -0.42
N VAL A 88 22.63 7.70 -0.01
CA VAL A 88 21.85 8.87 0.39
C VAL A 88 21.70 8.90 1.89
N ARG A 89 22.25 9.95 2.51
CA ARG A 89 22.19 10.15 3.96
C ARG A 89 21.25 11.29 4.32
N PRO A 90 20.22 11.09 5.17
CA PRO A 90 19.38 12.16 5.67
C PRO A 90 20.16 13.03 6.65
N VAL A 91 20.19 14.35 6.38
CA VAL A 91 20.85 15.36 7.25
C VAL A 91 19.79 16.10 8.05
N ARG A 92 18.70 16.51 7.39
CA ARG A 92 17.58 17.20 8.04
C ARG A 92 16.27 16.54 7.65
N ARG A 93 15.50 16.07 8.65
CA ARG A 93 14.23 15.36 8.47
C ARG A 93 12.99 16.27 8.60
N ARG A 94 13.17 17.56 8.90
CA ARG A 94 12.11 18.57 8.96
C ARG A 94 12.34 19.58 7.83
N MET A 95 11.27 20.16 7.33
CA MET A 95 11.35 21.14 6.24
C MET A 95 12.24 22.35 6.59
N PRO A 96 13.05 22.81 5.69
CA PRO A 96 13.42 22.18 4.43
C PRO A 96 14.16 20.86 4.65
N LEU A 97 13.82 19.81 3.84
CA LEU A 97 14.50 18.53 3.91
C LEU A 97 15.86 18.64 3.26
N ILE A 98 16.86 18.02 3.87
CA ILE A 98 18.22 18.00 3.32
C ILE A 98 18.75 16.57 3.41
N ARG A 99 19.29 16.09 2.28
CA ARG A 99 20.02 14.83 2.17
C ARG A 99 21.38 15.08 1.52
N HIS A 100 22.38 14.35 1.96
CA HIS A 100 23.66 14.28 1.27
C HIS A 100 23.68 13.06 0.37
N LEU A 101 24.15 13.22 -0.86
CA LEU A 101 24.61 12.12 -1.67
C LEU A 101 26.10 11.96 -1.34
N GLU A 102 26.42 10.83 -0.72
CA GLU A 102 27.78 10.50 -0.26
C GLU A 102 28.38 9.44 -1.19
N LEU A 103 29.59 9.68 -1.62
CA LEU A 103 30.43 8.69 -2.32
C LEU A 103 31.26 7.95 -1.29
N GLU A 104 31.12 6.65 -1.25
CA GLU A 104 32.01 5.74 -0.53
C GLU A 104 32.98 5.10 -1.50
N VAL A 105 34.27 5.18 -1.20
CA VAL A 105 35.35 4.53 -1.92
C VAL A 105 35.96 3.49 -0.98
N VAL A 106 36.01 2.23 -1.41
CA VAL A 106 36.65 1.14 -0.67
C VAL A 106 37.77 0.57 -1.51
N CYS A 107 39.00 0.71 -1.00
CA CYS A 107 40.24 0.20 -1.61
C CYS A 107 40.92 -0.75 -0.59
N PRO A 108 40.62 -2.05 -0.57
CA PRO A 108 41.11 -2.98 0.43
C PRO A 108 42.64 -3.13 0.47
N GLY A 109 43.28 -2.95 -0.67
CA GLY A 109 44.76 -3.01 -0.80
C GLY A 109 45.49 -1.75 -0.39
N ALA A 110 44.82 -0.70 0.11
CA ALA A 110 45.50 0.51 0.55
C ALA A 110 46.30 0.25 1.85
N VAL A 111 47.53 0.79 1.87
CA VAL A 111 48.48 0.58 2.97
C VAL A 111 48.03 1.21 4.30
N THR A 112 47.35 2.37 4.19
CA THR A 112 46.86 3.16 5.33
C THR A 112 45.41 2.80 5.65
N PRO A 113 45.02 2.46 6.89
CA PRO A 113 43.63 2.12 7.25
C PRO A 113 42.62 3.22 6.88
N GLY A 114 42.99 4.52 6.96
CA GLY A 114 42.15 5.64 6.57
C GLY A 114 41.96 5.78 5.06
N GLU A 115 42.77 5.12 4.24
CA GLU A 115 42.66 5.08 2.78
C GLU A 115 41.88 3.87 2.29
N GLN A 116 41.70 2.83 3.12
CA GLN A 116 40.91 1.65 2.79
C GLN A 116 39.43 1.98 2.61
N ARG A 117 38.91 2.97 3.35
CA ARG A 117 37.54 3.43 3.21
C ARG A 117 37.47 4.96 3.35
N ARG A 118 37.00 5.62 2.31
CA ARG A 118 36.82 7.09 2.28
C ARG A 118 35.39 7.42 1.94
N THR A 119 34.86 8.46 2.54
CA THR A 119 33.54 9.01 2.21
C THR A 119 33.67 10.48 1.86
N ALA A 120 32.94 10.94 0.85
CA ALA A 120 32.89 12.34 0.43
C ALA A 120 31.46 12.72 0.07
N VAL A 121 31.02 13.91 0.45
CA VAL A 121 29.74 14.46 0.00
C VAL A 121 29.91 14.94 -1.43
N VAL A 122 29.17 14.34 -2.36
CA VAL A 122 29.24 14.66 -3.80
C VAL A 122 28.10 15.55 -4.27
N ALA A 123 26.96 15.53 -3.56
CA ALA A 123 25.88 16.48 -3.81
C ALA A 123 25.06 16.73 -2.54
N VAL A 124 24.48 17.92 -2.47
CA VAL A 124 23.47 18.30 -1.47
C VAL A 124 22.11 18.35 -2.18
N LEU A 125 21.18 17.55 -1.69
CA LEU A 125 19.82 17.42 -2.19
C LEU A 125 18.89 18.13 -1.22
N ARG A 126 18.06 19.04 -1.70
CA ARG A 126 17.18 19.87 -0.86
C ARG A 126 15.77 19.93 -1.42
N LEU A 127 14.79 19.80 -0.54
CA LEU A 127 13.39 20.14 -0.80
C LEU A 127 13.01 21.34 0.09
N ASP A 128 12.59 22.44 -0.51
CA ASP A 128 12.16 23.63 0.21
C ASP A 128 10.71 23.54 0.71
N ASP A 129 10.28 24.53 1.52
CA ASP A 129 8.93 24.59 2.08
C ASP A 129 7.84 24.75 1.00
N LYS A 130 8.22 25.25 -0.19
CA LYS A 130 7.32 25.39 -1.34
C LYS A 130 7.24 24.11 -2.18
N GLY A 131 8.07 23.12 -1.86
CA GLY A 131 8.14 21.84 -2.58
C GLY A 131 9.02 21.90 -3.84
N HIS A 132 9.91 22.89 -3.96
CA HIS A 132 10.90 22.90 -5.02
C HIS A 132 12.09 22.03 -4.59
N SER A 133 12.44 21.10 -5.46
CA SER A 133 13.65 20.28 -5.32
C SER A 133 14.81 20.99 -6.01
N CYS A 134 15.92 21.09 -5.33
CA CYS A 134 17.18 21.51 -5.92
C CYS A 134 18.31 20.58 -5.48
N SER A 135 19.27 20.37 -6.37
CA SER A 135 20.48 19.62 -6.11
C SER A 135 21.70 20.47 -6.44
N THR A 136 22.67 20.48 -5.54
CA THR A 136 23.95 21.15 -5.74
C THR A 136 25.03 20.11 -5.71
N VAL A 137 25.69 19.91 -6.86
CA VAL A 137 26.84 19.01 -6.99
C VAL A 137 28.09 19.71 -6.46
N ILE A 138 28.86 19.02 -5.63
CA ILE A 138 30.09 19.53 -5.03
C ILE A 138 31.28 18.95 -5.79
N GLY A 139 32.18 19.79 -6.28
CA GLY A 139 33.21 19.41 -7.25
C GLY A 139 34.45 18.66 -6.73
N SER A 140 34.66 18.57 -5.41
CA SER A 140 35.91 18.02 -4.81
C SER A 140 36.15 16.50 -4.98
N TRP A 141 35.20 15.78 -5.60
CA TRP A 141 35.22 14.31 -5.78
C TRP A 141 35.49 13.86 -7.22
N MET A 142 35.63 14.80 -8.16
CA MET A 142 35.80 14.49 -9.58
C MET A 142 37.07 13.67 -9.89
N GLU A 143 38.05 13.69 -8.99
CA GLU A 143 39.23 12.84 -9.09
C GLU A 143 38.97 11.37 -8.65
N LEU A 144 37.84 11.11 -7.97
CA LEU A 144 37.56 9.80 -7.39
C LEU A 144 36.68 8.92 -8.29
N VAL A 145 35.68 9.51 -8.96
CA VAL A 145 34.76 8.81 -9.83
C VAL A 145 34.49 9.59 -11.11
N ASP A 146 33.91 8.90 -12.09
CA ASP A 146 33.43 9.53 -13.32
C ASP A 146 32.33 10.55 -13.00
N GLY A 147 32.57 11.81 -13.31
CA GLY A 147 31.64 12.93 -13.05
C GLY A 147 30.26 12.73 -13.68
N ASP A 148 30.23 12.07 -14.84
CA ASP A 148 28.97 11.78 -15.52
C ASP A 148 28.08 10.79 -14.77
N ASP A 149 28.65 9.84 -14.01
CA ASP A 149 27.87 8.88 -13.27
C ASP A 149 27.11 9.53 -12.08
N VAL A 150 27.75 10.49 -11.38
CA VAL A 150 27.10 11.25 -10.30
C VAL A 150 26.04 12.21 -10.84
N ALA A 151 26.37 12.97 -11.89
CA ALA A 151 25.42 13.88 -12.53
C ALA A 151 24.21 13.13 -13.10
N ARG A 152 24.40 11.93 -13.64
CA ARG A 152 23.34 11.04 -14.12
C ARG A 152 22.48 10.50 -12.97
N ALA A 153 23.10 10.15 -11.84
CA ALA A 153 22.37 9.71 -10.67
C ALA A 153 21.45 10.81 -10.13
N VAL A 154 21.96 12.04 -9.99
CA VAL A 154 21.19 13.20 -9.53
C VAL A 154 20.05 13.52 -10.50
N ARG A 155 20.32 13.62 -11.80
CA ARG A 155 19.28 13.86 -12.83
C ARG A 155 18.17 12.83 -12.76
N ARG A 156 18.50 11.54 -12.63
CA ARG A 156 17.52 10.48 -12.52
C ARG A 156 16.65 10.63 -11.28
N MET A 157 17.21 11.01 -10.12
CA MET A 157 16.43 11.29 -8.91
C MET A 157 15.46 12.45 -9.11
N GLU A 158 15.87 13.53 -9.80
CA GLU A 158 15.00 14.66 -10.10
C GLU A 158 13.89 14.29 -11.09
N GLU A 159 14.19 13.48 -12.10
CA GLU A 159 13.19 12.96 -13.05
C GLU A 159 12.20 12.03 -12.35
N ASP A 160 12.68 11.14 -11.47
CA ASP A 160 11.85 10.28 -10.66
C ASP A 160 10.94 11.10 -9.73
N TYR A 161 11.44 12.18 -9.13
CA TYR A 161 10.62 13.08 -8.31
C TYR A 161 9.48 13.71 -9.12
N ARG A 162 9.77 14.28 -10.30
CA ARG A 162 8.73 14.85 -11.16
C ARG A 162 7.69 13.80 -11.56
N ARG A 163 8.15 12.61 -11.95
CA ARG A 163 7.27 11.49 -12.30
C ARG A 163 6.38 11.06 -11.12
N LEU A 164 6.94 11.02 -9.90
CA LEU A 164 6.18 10.61 -8.71
C LEU A 164 5.14 11.64 -8.26
N LEU A 165 5.34 12.92 -8.55
CA LEU A 165 4.33 13.96 -8.29
C LEU A 165 3.05 13.73 -9.11
N ASP A 166 3.19 13.21 -10.33
CA ASP A 166 2.08 12.95 -11.25
C ASP A 166 1.62 11.48 -11.22
N ALA A 167 2.30 10.61 -10.49
CA ALA A 167 1.98 9.20 -10.42
C ALA A 167 0.99 8.88 -9.30
N ALA A 168 0.16 7.88 -9.54
CA ALA A 168 -0.59 7.24 -8.46
C ALA A 168 0.37 6.42 -7.59
N PRO A 169 0.10 6.31 -6.27
CA PRO A 169 0.88 5.46 -5.38
C PRO A 169 0.96 4.01 -5.92
N PRO A 170 2.07 3.29 -5.65
CA PRO A 170 2.15 1.87 -5.98
C PRO A 170 0.93 1.10 -5.45
N GLY A 171 0.33 0.28 -6.31
CA GLY A 171 -0.87 -0.47 -5.93
C GLY A 171 -2.16 0.34 -5.78
N ALA A 172 -2.20 1.61 -6.25
CA ALA A 172 -3.36 2.50 -6.13
C ALA A 172 -4.68 1.88 -6.60
N SER A 173 -4.68 1.20 -7.75
CA SER A 173 -5.87 0.52 -8.27
C SER A 173 -6.33 -0.61 -7.35
N ARG A 174 -5.40 -1.37 -6.79
CA ARG A 174 -5.68 -2.45 -5.82
C ARG A 174 -6.30 -1.88 -4.54
N GLU A 175 -5.69 -0.82 -4.02
CA GLU A 175 -6.17 -0.17 -2.80
C GLU A 175 -7.55 0.47 -3.00
N ALA A 176 -7.80 1.11 -4.14
CA ALA A 176 -9.10 1.65 -4.48
C ALA A 176 -10.21 0.57 -4.46
N VAL A 177 -9.96 -0.56 -5.14
CA VAL A 177 -10.91 -1.69 -5.15
C VAL A 177 -11.10 -2.28 -3.76
N ARG A 178 -10.04 -2.43 -2.95
CA ARG A 178 -10.16 -2.91 -1.57
C ARG A 178 -11.05 -2.00 -0.71
N ARG A 179 -10.90 -0.67 -0.84
CA ARG A 179 -11.76 0.30 -0.14
C ARG A 179 -13.22 0.17 -0.59
N ARG A 180 -13.45 0.00 -1.90
CA ARG A 180 -14.81 -0.22 -2.40
C ARG A 180 -15.41 -1.51 -1.88
N LEU A 181 -14.67 -2.62 -1.95
CA LEU A 181 -15.11 -3.90 -1.42
C LEU A 181 -15.41 -3.82 0.09
N LYS A 182 -14.57 -3.11 0.87
CA LYS A 182 -14.84 -2.85 2.29
C LYS A 182 -16.16 -2.09 2.49
N ALA A 183 -16.42 -1.06 1.70
CA ALA A 183 -17.68 -0.30 1.76
C ALA A 183 -18.91 -1.16 1.41
N LEU A 184 -18.73 -2.20 0.59
CA LEU A 184 -19.75 -3.21 0.28
C LEU A 184 -19.80 -4.35 1.31
N SER A 185 -19.18 -4.20 2.47
CA SER A 185 -19.10 -5.25 3.51
C SER A 185 -18.56 -6.58 2.99
N ALA A 186 -17.65 -6.52 2.01
CA ALA A 186 -17.01 -7.71 1.45
C ALA A 186 -16.10 -8.37 2.49
N ILE A 187 -16.18 -9.68 2.59
CA ILE A 187 -15.38 -10.51 3.49
C ILE A 187 -14.33 -11.25 2.69
N LEU A 188 -13.07 -11.10 3.09
CA LEU A 188 -11.96 -11.83 2.48
C LEU A 188 -11.98 -13.29 2.96
N LEU A 189 -12.34 -14.22 2.08
CA LEU A 189 -12.39 -15.65 2.38
C LEU A 189 -11.00 -16.30 2.32
N ARG A 190 -10.15 -15.85 1.40
CA ARG A 190 -8.77 -16.33 1.26
C ARG A 190 -7.84 -15.16 0.97
N ALA A 191 -6.75 -15.07 1.73
CA ALA A 191 -5.71 -14.05 1.52
C ALA A 191 -4.97 -14.28 0.21
N THR A 192 -4.62 -15.53 -0.09
CA THR A 192 -4.02 -15.95 -1.36
C THR A 192 -5.09 -15.94 -2.46
N GLY A 193 -4.86 -15.15 -3.51
CA GLY A 193 -5.81 -15.01 -4.62
C GLY A 193 -6.94 -14.01 -4.39
N ALA A 194 -6.96 -13.31 -3.23
CA ALA A 194 -7.89 -12.22 -2.93
C ALA A 194 -9.37 -12.57 -3.24
N LEU A 195 -9.83 -13.75 -2.78
CA LEU A 195 -11.22 -14.17 -2.95
C LEU A 195 -12.11 -13.53 -1.88
N TYR A 196 -13.14 -12.82 -2.31
CA TYR A 196 -14.09 -12.12 -1.45
C TYR A 196 -15.50 -12.67 -1.61
N TYR A 197 -16.23 -12.70 -0.50
CA TYR A 197 -17.69 -12.81 -0.49
C TYR A 197 -18.29 -11.42 -0.27
N ILE A 198 -19.28 -11.05 -1.09
CA ILE A 198 -20.03 -9.79 -0.97
C ILE A 198 -21.50 -10.15 -0.71
N PRO A 199 -22.09 -9.70 0.42
CA PRO A 199 -23.49 -9.98 0.75
C PRO A 199 -24.45 -9.41 -0.30
N HIS A 200 -25.49 -10.14 -0.65
CA HIS A 200 -26.53 -9.68 -1.58
C HIS A 200 -27.14 -8.35 -1.12
N ALA A 201 -27.42 -8.20 0.17
CA ALA A 201 -27.96 -6.98 0.75
C ALA A 201 -27.10 -5.73 0.52
N ALA A 202 -25.79 -5.90 0.30
CA ALA A 202 -24.87 -4.78 0.05
C ALA A 202 -24.73 -4.44 -1.44
N CYS A 203 -25.00 -5.39 -2.33
CA CYS A 203 -24.89 -5.22 -3.79
C CYS A 203 -25.93 -6.09 -4.51
N PRO A 204 -27.23 -5.71 -4.50
CA PRO A 204 -28.28 -6.57 -5.02
C PRO A 204 -28.20 -6.83 -6.53
N ASP A 205 -27.86 -5.80 -7.31
CA ASP A 205 -27.84 -5.85 -8.77
C ASP A 205 -26.44 -6.02 -9.39
N GLY A 206 -25.40 -6.03 -8.58
CA GLY A 206 -24.01 -6.19 -9.02
C GLY A 206 -23.39 -4.98 -9.74
N LYS A 207 -24.10 -3.83 -9.81
CA LYS A 207 -23.59 -2.63 -10.51
C LYS A 207 -22.27 -2.15 -9.95
N GLU A 208 -22.11 -2.15 -8.64
CA GLU A 208 -20.87 -1.74 -7.97
C GLU A 208 -19.70 -2.66 -8.33
N LEU A 209 -19.96 -3.95 -8.54
CA LEU A 209 -18.94 -4.91 -8.96
C LEU A 209 -18.57 -4.72 -10.44
N MET A 210 -19.56 -4.37 -11.27
CA MET A 210 -19.29 -3.95 -12.66
C MET A 210 -18.43 -2.69 -12.70
N ALA A 211 -18.72 -1.70 -11.86
CA ALA A 211 -17.91 -0.50 -11.74
C ALA A 211 -16.45 -0.82 -11.31
N CYS A 212 -16.25 -1.74 -10.37
CA CYS A 212 -14.92 -2.23 -9.99
C CYS A 212 -14.19 -2.87 -11.18
N ARG A 213 -14.88 -3.71 -11.96
CA ARG A 213 -14.32 -4.38 -13.13
C ARG A 213 -13.86 -3.37 -14.18
N ASP A 214 -14.74 -2.45 -14.53
CA ASP A 214 -14.49 -1.46 -15.58
C ASP A 214 -13.41 -0.47 -15.14
N PHE A 215 -13.39 -0.08 -13.86
CA PHE A 215 -12.32 0.73 -13.26
C PHE A 215 -10.96 0.05 -13.36
N LEU A 216 -10.83 -1.22 -12.94
CA LEU A 216 -9.55 -1.94 -13.01
C LEU A 216 -9.04 -2.10 -14.44
N SER A 217 -9.92 -2.46 -15.36
CA SER A 217 -9.58 -2.61 -16.77
C SER A 217 -9.03 -1.29 -17.35
N ARG A 218 -9.69 -0.16 -17.08
CA ARG A 218 -9.32 1.17 -17.63
C ARG A 218 -8.08 1.77 -16.94
N SER A 219 -7.96 1.62 -15.61
CA SER A 219 -6.87 2.23 -14.86
C SER A 219 -5.54 1.51 -15.07
N SER A 220 -5.51 0.19 -14.85
CA SER A 220 -4.26 -0.59 -14.79
C SER A 220 -4.20 -1.76 -15.77
N GLY A 221 -5.27 -2.02 -16.54
CA GLY A 221 -5.38 -3.25 -17.33
C GLY A 221 -5.60 -4.49 -16.46
N GLY A 222 -5.98 -4.31 -15.19
CA GLY A 222 -6.28 -5.38 -14.26
C GLY A 222 -7.59 -6.11 -14.61
N GLN A 223 -7.75 -7.29 -14.03
CA GLN A 223 -8.94 -8.11 -14.21
C GLN A 223 -9.71 -8.18 -12.89
N PHE A 224 -11.03 -8.03 -12.96
CA PHE A 224 -11.95 -8.24 -11.84
C PHE A 224 -13.04 -9.20 -12.30
N THR A 225 -13.17 -10.33 -11.63
CA THR A 225 -14.16 -11.35 -11.93
C THR A 225 -15.10 -11.51 -10.75
N PHE A 226 -16.37 -11.71 -11.03
CA PHE A 226 -17.37 -11.99 -10.01
C PHE A 226 -18.45 -12.93 -10.55
N VAL A 227 -19.00 -13.76 -9.65
CA VAL A 227 -20.05 -14.73 -9.93
C VAL A 227 -21.11 -14.68 -8.85
N ARG A 228 -22.35 -15.01 -9.20
CA ARG A 228 -23.46 -15.08 -8.24
C ARG A 228 -23.33 -16.34 -7.36
N LEU A 229 -23.58 -16.18 -6.07
CA LEU A 229 -23.80 -17.30 -5.16
C LEU A 229 -25.31 -17.52 -5.04
N LEU A 230 -25.80 -18.65 -5.54
CA LEU A 230 -27.21 -18.99 -5.55
C LEU A 230 -27.56 -19.97 -4.41
N ALA A 231 -28.76 -19.85 -3.85
CA ALA A 231 -29.24 -20.76 -2.79
C ALA A 231 -29.29 -22.23 -3.22
N GLY A 232 -29.54 -22.49 -4.51
CA GLY A 232 -29.57 -23.82 -5.07
C GLY A 232 -28.22 -24.56 -5.07
N ASP A 233 -27.10 -23.85 -4.90
CA ASP A 233 -25.77 -24.45 -4.70
C ASP A 233 -25.50 -24.60 -3.20
N ALA A 234 -26.15 -25.57 -2.57
CA ALA A 234 -26.11 -25.78 -1.12
C ALA A 234 -24.66 -25.97 -0.59
N GLN A 235 -23.80 -26.67 -1.35
CA GLN A 235 -22.42 -26.92 -0.95
C GLN A 235 -21.61 -25.61 -0.98
N ALA A 236 -21.70 -24.85 -2.06
CA ALA A 236 -20.99 -23.56 -2.15
C ALA A 236 -21.46 -22.57 -1.07
N VAL A 237 -22.76 -22.55 -0.78
CA VAL A 237 -23.32 -21.72 0.31
C VAL A 237 -22.77 -22.15 1.67
N ALA A 238 -22.71 -23.45 1.94
CA ALA A 238 -22.16 -23.99 3.19
C ALA A 238 -20.67 -23.66 3.36
N ASP A 239 -19.87 -23.82 2.31
CA ASP A 239 -18.44 -23.53 2.32
C ASP A 239 -18.18 -22.04 2.53
N VAL A 240 -18.93 -21.18 1.84
CA VAL A 240 -18.84 -19.71 2.03
C VAL A 240 -19.25 -19.32 3.44
N ARG A 241 -20.34 -19.89 3.96
CA ARG A 241 -20.81 -19.67 5.33
C ARG A 241 -19.71 -20.00 6.35
N ALA A 242 -19.12 -21.19 6.25
CA ALA A 242 -18.05 -21.60 7.16
C ALA A 242 -16.84 -20.63 7.13
N ALA A 243 -16.39 -20.24 5.93
CA ALA A 243 -15.28 -19.31 5.76
C ALA A 243 -15.60 -17.90 6.28
N VAL A 244 -16.84 -17.43 6.10
CA VAL A 244 -17.32 -16.14 6.61
C VAL A 244 -17.36 -16.12 8.13
N VAL A 245 -17.98 -17.15 8.74
CA VAL A 245 -18.07 -17.29 10.20
C VAL A 245 -16.68 -17.27 10.82
N GLU A 246 -15.76 -18.06 10.28
CA GLU A 246 -14.38 -18.12 10.77
C GLU A 246 -13.65 -16.78 10.64
N THR A 247 -13.88 -16.05 9.56
CA THR A 247 -13.26 -14.75 9.35
C THR A 247 -13.81 -13.70 10.32
N LEU A 248 -15.13 -13.64 10.50
CA LEU A 248 -15.78 -12.72 11.44
C LEU A 248 -15.43 -13.05 12.89
N ARG A 249 -15.36 -14.35 13.24
CA ARG A 249 -14.90 -14.80 14.57
C ARG A 249 -13.51 -14.26 14.88
N ARG A 250 -12.56 -14.39 13.95
CA ARG A 250 -11.20 -13.87 14.12
C ARG A 250 -11.18 -12.35 14.27
N GLN A 251 -11.99 -11.62 13.51
CA GLN A 251 -12.09 -10.16 13.64
C GLN A 251 -12.65 -9.72 14.99
N LEU A 252 -13.70 -10.38 15.47
CA LEU A 252 -14.31 -10.09 16.78
C LEU A 252 -13.36 -10.45 17.94
N ALA A 253 -12.65 -11.56 17.85
CA ALA A 253 -11.62 -11.93 18.82
C ALA A 253 -10.49 -10.88 18.87
N ALA A 254 -10.00 -10.42 17.70
CA ALA A 254 -8.98 -9.38 17.64
C ALA A 254 -9.45 -8.05 18.26
N ILE A 255 -10.72 -7.68 18.10
CA ILE A 255 -11.33 -6.49 18.74
C ILE A 255 -11.33 -6.67 20.26
N HIS A 256 -11.73 -7.85 20.74
CA HIS A 256 -11.74 -8.16 22.18
C HIS A 256 -10.32 -8.05 22.79
N ASP A 257 -9.32 -8.63 22.14
CA ASP A 257 -7.92 -8.61 22.58
C ASP A 257 -7.36 -7.18 22.55
N GLU A 258 -7.67 -6.40 21.52
CA GLU A 258 -7.23 -5.00 21.41
C GLU A 258 -7.87 -4.13 22.50
N ALA A 259 -9.14 -4.35 22.84
CA ALA A 259 -9.80 -3.69 23.98
C ALA A 259 -9.11 -4.01 25.31
N GLY A 260 -8.68 -5.26 25.50
CA GLY A 260 -7.88 -5.65 26.67
C GLY A 260 -6.57 -4.86 26.80
N ARG A 261 -5.82 -4.78 25.69
CA ARG A 261 -4.53 -4.06 25.63
C ARG A 261 -4.69 -2.55 25.84
N LEU A 262 -5.83 -1.95 25.46
CA LEU A 262 -6.07 -0.52 25.64
C LEU A 262 -6.09 -0.12 27.11
N LYS A 263 -6.48 -1.02 28.02
CA LYS A 263 -6.46 -0.78 29.48
C LYS A 263 -5.06 -0.58 30.03
N GLU A 264 -4.05 -1.10 29.35
CA GLU A 264 -2.63 -1.02 29.73
C GLU A 264 -1.94 0.25 29.18
N VAL A 265 -2.62 1.02 28.30
CA VAL A 265 -2.06 2.26 27.74
C VAL A 265 -2.08 3.37 28.77
N ALA A 266 -0.90 3.79 29.24
CA ALA A 266 -0.75 4.79 30.29
C ALA A 266 -1.12 6.22 29.84
N ASP A 267 -0.88 6.57 28.56
CA ASP A 267 -1.18 7.89 27.97
C ASP A 267 -2.69 8.02 27.68
N PRO A 268 -3.42 8.92 28.37
CA PRO A 268 -4.86 9.06 28.22
C PRO A 268 -5.29 9.52 26.82
N ASP A 269 -4.55 10.48 26.20
CA ASP A 269 -4.89 11.00 24.87
C ASP A 269 -4.68 9.94 23.78
N LYS A 270 -3.66 9.12 23.95
CA LYS A 270 -3.40 7.99 23.05
C LYS A 270 -4.46 6.91 23.21
N ARG A 271 -4.85 6.61 24.47
CA ARG A 271 -5.89 5.62 24.78
C ARG A 271 -7.23 6.04 24.16
N GLU A 272 -7.66 7.29 24.33
CA GLU A 272 -8.91 7.81 23.77
C GLU A 272 -8.95 7.69 22.24
N ARG A 273 -7.87 8.08 21.55
CA ARG A 273 -7.77 7.96 20.07
C ARG A 273 -7.85 6.50 19.60
N LEU A 274 -7.22 5.59 20.33
CA LEU A 274 -7.26 4.17 20.00
C LEU A 274 -8.62 3.56 20.30
N ALA A 275 -9.28 3.95 21.40
CA ALA A 275 -10.63 3.53 21.74
C ALA A 275 -11.66 3.97 20.69
N ALA A 276 -11.60 5.23 20.24
CA ALA A 276 -12.46 5.72 19.18
C ALA A 276 -12.28 4.93 17.87
N ARG A 277 -11.03 4.60 17.51
CA ARG A 277 -10.74 3.76 16.35
C ARG A 277 -11.29 2.34 16.51
N LEU A 278 -11.13 1.74 17.68
CA LEU A 278 -11.63 0.40 17.97
C LEU A 278 -13.15 0.34 17.91
N LEU A 279 -13.84 1.36 18.45
CA LEU A 279 -15.29 1.50 18.34
C LEU A 279 -15.76 1.54 16.89
N THR A 280 -15.10 2.33 16.05
CA THR A 280 -15.39 2.40 14.61
C THR A 280 -15.21 1.02 13.95
N THR A 281 -14.11 0.33 14.25
CA THR A 281 -13.85 -1.02 13.72
C THR A 281 -14.93 -2.00 14.16
N PHE A 282 -15.34 -1.98 15.43
CA PHE A 282 -16.43 -2.80 15.95
C PHE A 282 -17.75 -2.54 15.23
N GLN A 283 -18.12 -1.28 15.01
CA GLN A 283 -19.35 -0.89 14.30
C GLN A 283 -19.34 -1.42 12.84
N GLU A 284 -18.21 -1.34 12.14
CA GLU A 284 -18.05 -1.86 10.79
C GLU A 284 -18.24 -3.39 10.75
N VAL A 285 -17.65 -4.13 11.69
CA VAL A 285 -17.77 -5.59 11.77
C VAL A 285 -19.20 -5.99 12.14
N ALA A 286 -19.84 -5.29 13.09
CA ALA A 286 -21.21 -5.56 13.48
C ALA A 286 -22.20 -5.33 12.33
N GLU A 287 -22.02 -4.27 11.54
CA GLU A 287 -22.85 -4.00 10.36
C GLU A 287 -22.63 -5.05 9.27
N THR A 288 -21.36 -5.43 9.04
CA THR A 288 -21.02 -6.50 8.10
C THR A 288 -21.69 -7.81 8.49
N THR A 289 -21.66 -8.18 9.79
CA THR A 289 -22.29 -9.39 10.30
C THR A 289 -23.80 -9.39 10.03
N ARG A 290 -24.50 -8.28 10.31
CA ARG A 290 -25.95 -8.15 10.03
C ARG A 290 -26.28 -8.34 8.54
N ARG A 291 -25.50 -7.72 7.63
CA ARG A 291 -25.70 -7.85 6.19
C ARG A 291 -25.47 -9.28 5.70
N VAL A 292 -24.49 -9.96 6.28
CA VAL A 292 -24.23 -11.38 5.99
C VAL A 292 -25.38 -12.25 6.45
N GLN A 293 -25.86 -12.10 7.69
CA GLN A 293 -26.98 -12.87 8.23
C GLN A 293 -28.22 -12.69 7.36
N ALA A 294 -28.55 -11.44 6.99
CA ALA A 294 -29.67 -11.14 6.10
C ALA A 294 -29.52 -11.81 4.72
N SER A 295 -28.31 -11.83 4.16
CA SER A 295 -28.05 -12.38 2.82
C SER A 295 -28.03 -13.91 2.81
N LEU A 296 -27.44 -14.54 3.82
CA LEU A 296 -27.42 -15.98 3.97
C LEU A 296 -28.75 -16.53 4.51
N GLN A 297 -29.66 -15.67 4.96
CA GLN A 297 -30.93 -16.03 5.61
C GLN A 297 -30.76 -17.00 6.79
N ASP A 298 -29.71 -16.75 7.59
CA ASP A 298 -29.33 -17.60 8.69
C ASP A 298 -28.92 -16.77 9.90
N THR A 299 -29.43 -17.14 11.06
CA THR A 299 -29.02 -16.54 12.32
C THR A 299 -27.74 -17.22 12.78
N LEU A 300 -26.64 -16.50 12.68
CA LEU A 300 -25.32 -17.00 13.09
C LEU A 300 -25.15 -16.77 14.60
N GLN A 301 -25.82 -17.60 15.44
CA GLN A 301 -25.86 -17.43 16.89
C GLN A 301 -24.48 -17.29 17.52
N GLU A 302 -23.50 -18.06 17.03
CA GLU A 302 -22.12 -17.98 17.49
C GLU A 302 -21.49 -16.59 17.30
N LEU A 303 -21.89 -15.85 16.25
CA LEU A 303 -21.41 -14.49 16.02
C LEU A 303 -22.14 -13.48 16.87
N GLU A 304 -23.39 -13.70 17.24
CA GLU A 304 -24.14 -12.82 18.14
C GLU A 304 -23.54 -12.80 19.54
N ASP A 305 -23.18 -13.96 20.07
CA ASP A 305 -22.51 -14.09 21.36
C ASP A 305 -21.16 -13.37 21.36
N LEU A 306 -20.38 -13.53 20.31
CA LEU A 306 -19.10 -12.85 20.14
C LEU A 306 -19.26 -11.32 19.96
N LEU A 307 -20.29 -10.89 19.24
CA LEU A 307 -20.62 -9.47 19.09
C LEU A 307 -20.98 -8.86 20.44
N LEU A 308 -21.75 -9.56 21.28
CA LEU A 308 -22.10 -9.09 22.60
C LEU A 308 -20.85 -8.98 23.50
N LEU A 309 -19.96 -9.97 23.44
CA LEU A 309 -18.70 -9.96 24.17
C LEU A 309 -17.81 -8.80 23.74
N ALA A 310 -17.59 -8.62 22.44
CA ALA A 310 -16.79 -7.53 21.89
C ALA A 310 -17.40 -6.15 22.25
N LYS A 311 -18.73 -6.01 22.18
CA LYS A 311 -19.44 -4.78 22.59
C LYS A 311 -19.17 -4.42 24.04
N ARG A 312 -19.24 -5.40 24.95
CA ARG A 312 -18.95 -5.17 26.38
C ARG A 312 -17.50 -4.76 26.60
N SER A 313 -16.57 -5.37 25.87
CA SER A 313 -15.14 -5.05 25.96
C SER A 313 -14.84 -3.63 25.50
N VAL A 314 -15.43 -3.20 24.38
CA VAL A 314 -15.27 -1.83 23.85
C VAL A 314 -15.95 -0.79 24.75
N ALA A 315 -17.09 -1.11 25.36
CA ALA A 315 -17.80 -0.21 26.29
C ALA A 315 -17.06 -0.06 27.63
N GLY A 316 -16.15 -0.96 27.98
CA GLY A 316 -15.38 -0.94 29.23
C GLY A 316 -13.98 -0.30 29.10
N VAL A 317 -13.69 0.32 27.97
CA VAL A 317 -12.42 1.04 27.67
C VAL A 317 -12.67 2.54 27.66
#